data_3e0fa7a9aa1f7c094400d7a5d4248fc9
#
_entry.id   3e0fa7a9aa1f7c094400d7a5d4248fc9
#
_cell.length_a   1.000
_cell.length_b   1.000
_cell.length_c   1.000
_cell.angle_alpha   90.00
_cell.angle_beta   90.00
_cell.angle_gamma   90.00
#
_symmetry.space_group_name_H-M   'P 1'
#
loop_
_entity.id
_entity.type
_entity.pdbx_description
1 polymer ?
#
loop_
_entity_poly.entity_id
_entity_poly.type
_entity_poly.pdbx_seq_one_letter_code
_entity_poly.pdbx_strand_id
1 'polypeptide(L)'
;TLEGARTAAAGPVDLDLAAGEILGLVGLSGAGHTDLGRALAGSRPLLSGRALLDGRSYSPRTVAGAVRAGVALVPGDRQREGCLAELTVRENLLANPRAGGLPALRWISPRRERAEAARLIERFSVRPRDSEAAIATLSGGNQQRVMIGRWLRMGLRLLVLEDPTASVDVGAKAAIHRLLDEALASGLAILLVSTDFEEVAALCRRALVFVRGTVTAELSGPSLTVAGLTRAASAMPPYPTASNP
;
A
#
# COMPACT_ATOMS: atom_id res chain seq x y z
N THR A 1 -8.58 3.46 12.31
CA THR A 1 -9.94 2.90 12.46
C THR A 1 -10.81 3.34 11.30
N LEU A 2 -11.66 2.44 10.82
CA LEU A 2 -12.79 2.75 9.94
C LEU A 2 -14.09 2.34 10.63
N GLU A 3 -15.13 3.16 10.49
CA GLU A 3 -16.46 2.92 11.06
C GLU A 3 -17.52 3.13 9.97
N GLY A 4 -18.17 2.05 9.53
CA GLY A 4 -19.19 2.06 8.50
C GLY A 4 -18.73 2.65 7.16
N ALA A 5 -17.44 2.55 6.86
CA ALA A 5 -16.83 3.18 5.69
C ALA A 5 -17.40 2.62 4.39
N ARG A 6 -17.81 3.51 3.47
CA ARG A 6 -18.33 3.13 2.14
C ARG A 6 -17.59 3.88 1.04
N THR A 7 -17.30 3.15 -0.01
CA THR A 7 -16.81 3.69 -1.29
C THR A 7 -17.81 3.36 -2.40
N ALA A 8 -17.48 3.68 -3.65
CA ALA A 8 -18.31 3.29 -4.78
C ALA A 8 -18.41 1.77 -4.97
N ALA A 9 -17.35 1.05 -4.59
CA ALA A 9 -17.22 -0.39 -4.86
C ALA A 9 -17.24 -1.26 -3.59
N ALA A 10 -17.21 -0.69 -2.38
CA ALA A 10 -17.18 -1.45 -1.12
C ALA A 10 -17.89 -0.74 0.03
N GLY A 11 -18.43 -1.53 0.94
CA GLY A 11 -18.94 -1.11 2.24
C GLY A 11 -20.35 -1.56 2.58
N PRO A 12 -20.79 -1.38 3.85
CA PRO A 12 -20.02 -0.73 4.93
C PRO A 12 -18.85 -1.60 5.39
N VAL A 13 -17.74 -0.95 5.77
CA VAL A 13 -16.56 -1.63 6.30
C VAL A 13 -16.18 -1.03 7.64
N ASP A 14 -16.03 -1.89 8.63
CA ASP A 14 -15.46 -1.60 9.93
C ASP A 14 -14.11 -2.30 10.02
N LEU A 15 -13.06 -1.58 10.43
CA LEU A 15 -11.76 -2.15 10.68
C LEU A 15 -10.92 -1.27 11.62
N ASP A 16 -10.07 -1.93 12.36
CA ASP A 16 -8.98 -1.31 13.11
C ASP A 16 -7.66 -1.83 12.58
N LEU A 17 -6.66 -0.97 12.51
CA LEU A 17 -5.29 -1.31 12.11
C LEU A 17 -4.33 -0.65 13.09
N ALA A 18 -3.54 -1.45 13.77
CA ALA A 18 -2.59 -0.98 14.78
C ALA A 18 -1.27 -0.53 14.14
N ALA A 19 -0.52 0.32 14.86
CA ALA A 19 0.86 0.63 14.52
C ALA A 19 1.72 -0.65 14.56
N GLY A 20 2.58 -0.85 13.56
CA GLY A 20 3.40 -2.04 13.43
C GLY A 20 2.62 -3.29 12.98
N GLU A 21 1.41 -3.12 12.50
CA GLU A 21 0.58 -4.20 11.96
C GLU A 21 0.51 -4.15 10.43
N ILE A 22 0.45 -5.34 9.82
CA ILE A 22 0.05 -5.52 8.41
C ILE A 22 -1.28 -6.25 8.35
N LEU A 23 -2.30 -5.57 7.80
CA LEU A 23 -3.64 -6.08 7.58
C LEU A 23 -3.88 -6.30 6.09
N GLY A 24 -4.37 -7.47 5.70
CA GLY A 24 -4.77 -7.79 4.33
C GLY A 24 -6.20 -7.33 4.02
N LEU A 25 -6.39 -6.64 2.90
CA LEU A 25 -7.69 -6.55 2.24
C LEU A 25 -7.60 -7.40 0.98
N VAL A 26 -8.33 -8.49 0.94
CA VAL A 26 -8.18 -9.49 -0.10
C VAL A 26 -9.50 -9.84 -0.76
N GLY A 27 -9.47 -10.10 -2.06
CA GLY A 27 -10.63 -10.51 -2.83
C GLY A 27 -10.28 -10.73 -4.29
N LEU A 28 -11.19 -11.30 -5.05
CA LEU A 28 -11.03 -11.41 -6.49
C LEU A 28 -11.05 -10.02 -7.14
N SER A 29 -10.57 -9.93 -8.36
CA SER A 29 -10.61 -8.67 -9.13
C SER A 29 -12.03 -8.10 -9.17
N GLY A 30 -12.16 -6.81 -8.86
CA GLY A 30 -13.46 -6.15 -8.76
C GLY A 30 -14.25 -6.39 -7.47
N ALA A 31 -13.68 -7.07 -6.48
CA ALA A 31 -14.35 -7.31 -5.19
C ALA A 31 -14.52 -6.06 -4.31
N GLY A 32 -13.92 -4.92 -4.66
CA GLY A 32 -14.09 -3.62 -3.99
C GLY A 32 -12.98 -3.26 -2.99
N HIS A 33 -12.15 -4.22 -2.56
CA HIS A 33 -11.06 -3.99 -1.59
C HIS A 33 -10.06 -2.92 -2.05
N THR A 34 -9.73 -2.88 -3.34
CA THR A 34 -8.82 -1.87 -3.93
C THR A 34 -9.38 -0.46 -3.79
N ASP A 35 -10.70 -0.28 -3.99
CA ASP A 35 -11.33 1.04 -3.92
C ASP A 35 -11.24 1.63 -2.49
N LEU A 36 -11.34 0.78 -1.46
CA LEU A 36 -11.17 1.19 -0.06
C LEU A 36 -9.74 1.65 0.23
N GLY A 37 -8.72 0.91 -0.21
CA GLY A 37 -7.32 1.31 -0.08
C GLY A 37 -7.05 2.67 -0.75
N ARG A 38 -7.57 2.86 -1.95
CA ARG A 38 -7.46 4.10 -2.72
C ARG A 38 -8.21 5.27 -2.08
N ALA A 39 -9.34 5.02 -1.42
CA ALA A 39 -10.06 6.05 -0.68
C ALA A 39 -9.25 6.55 0.52
N LEU A 40 -8.60 5.67 1.26
CA LEU A 40 -7.69 6.04 2.35
C LEU A 40 -6.49 6.84 1.86
N ALA A 41 -5.99 6.57 0.67
CA ALA A 41 -4.91 7.32 0.04
C ALA A 41 -5.37 8.64 -0.62
N GLY A 42 -6.65 8.97 -0.58
CA GLY A 42 -7.20 10.21 -1.13
C GLY A 42 -7.27 10.26 -2.65
N SER A 43 -7.15 9.13 -3.34
CA SER A 43 -7.31 9.00 -4.80
C SER A 43 -8.73 8.61 -5.22
N ARG A 44 -9.56 8.19 -4.27
CA ARG A 44 -11.00 7.94 -4.41
C ARG A 44 -11.76 8.58 -3.26
N PRO A 45 -13.04 8.91 -3.41
CA PRO A 45 -13.83 9.45 -2.31
C PRO A 45 -14.26 8.35 -1.32
N LEU A 46 -14.25 8.67 -0.04
CA LEU A 46 -15.03 7.97 0.97
C LEU A 46 -16.44 8.57 0.95
N LEU A 47 -17.45 7.77 0.61
CA LEU A 47 -18.83 8.27 0.37
C LEU A 47 -19.62 8.43 1.67
N SER A 48 -19.39 7.54 2.64
CA SER A 48 -20.00 7.63 3.96
C SER A 48 -19.17 6.86 5.00
N GLY A 49 -19.58 6.95 6.27
CA GLY A 49 -18.83 6.40 7.40
C GLY A 49 -17.75 7.36 7.88
N ARG A 50 -16.88 6.88 8.76
CA ARG A 50 -15.80 7.66 9.34
C ARG A 50 -14.47 6.92 9.22
N ALA A 51 -13.40 7.68 8.98
CA ALA A 51 -12.04 7.20 9.14
C ALA A 51 -11.34 8.02 10.24
N LEU A 52 -10.59 7.36 11.08
CA LEU A 52 -9.74 7.94 12.10
C LEU A 52 -8.29 7.54 11.87
N LEU A 53 -7.37 8.49 11.96
CA LEU A 53 -5.93 8.27 11.96
C LEU A 53 -5.37 8.78 13.28
N ASP A 54 -4.79 7.89 14.09
CA ASP A 54 -4.36 8.17 15.47
C ASP A 54 -5.47 8.82 16.32
N GLY A 55 -6.69 8.29 16.23
CA GLY A 55 -7.87 8.79 16.96
C GLY A 55 -8.43 10.13 16.46
N ARG A 56 -7.83 10.74 15.41
CA ARG A 56 -8.30 12.01 14.84
C ARG A 56 -9.05 11.78 13.55
N SER A 57 -10.10 12.55 13.31
CA SER A 57 -10.87 12.49 12.06
C SER A 57 -9.94 12.62 10.83
N TYR A 58 -10.07 11.68 9.90
CA TYR A 58 -9.29 11.57 8.71
C TYR A 58 -10.20 11.47 7.49
N SER A 59 -10.18 12.46 6.63
CA SER A 59 -11.01 12.53 5.41
C SER A 59 -10.22 13.19 4.29
N PRO A 60 -9.29 12.46 3.65
CA PRO A 60 -8.47 13.02 2.59
C PRO A 60 -9.31 13.21 1.33
N ARG A 61 -9.30 14.42 0.77
CA ARG A 61 -9.95 14.73 -0.51
C ARG A 61 -9.00 14.66 -1.70
N THR A 62 -7.70 14.50 -1.42
CA THR A 62 -6.63 14.45 -2.43
C THR A 62 -5.48 13.60 -1.93
N VAL A 63 -4.71 13.02 -2.85
CA VAL A 63 -3.46 12.30 -2.52
C VAL A 63 -2.48 13.19 -1.75
N ALA A 64 -2.34 14.46 -2.15
CA ALA A 64 -1.48 15.40 -1.42
C ALA A 64 -1.95 15.65 0.03
N GLY A 65 -3.27 15.62 0.27
CA GLY A 65 -3.87 15.69 1.61
C GLY A 65 -3.53 14.46 2.46
N ALA A 66 -3.67 13.27 1.87
CA ALA A 66 -3.32 12.00 2.51
C ALA A 66 -1.82 11.95 2.87
N VAL A 67 -0.95 12.30 1.94
CA VAL A 67 0.51 12.33 2.18
C VAL A 67 0.89 13.32 3.29
N ARG A 68 0.25 14.49 3.37
CA ARG A 68 0.47 15.43 4.49
C ARG A 68 0.04 14.87 5.83
N ALA A 69 -0.98 14.02 5.86
CA ALA A 69 -1.42 13.32 7.07
C ALA A 69 -0.56 12.10 7.42
N GLY A 70 0.38 11.71 6.56
CA GLY A 70 1.25 10.56 6.77
C GLY A 70 0.70 9.27 6.17
N VAL A 71 -0.20 9.34 5.18
CA VAL A 71 -0.73 8.19 4.45
C VAL A 71 -0.26 8.22 3.01
N ALA A 72 0.27 7.10 2.52
CA ALA A 72 0.72 6.96 1.14
C ALA A 72 0.23 5.67 0.50
N LEU A 73 0.24 5.64 -0.84
CA LEU A 73 -0.13 4.49 -1.66
C LEU A 73 1.03 4.11 -2.59
N VAL A 74 1.34 2.83 -2.63
CA VAL A 74 2.10 2.21 -3.71
C VAL A 74 1.09 1.46 -4.59
N PRO A 75 0.83 1.94 -5.81
CA PRO A 75 -0.18 1.33 -6.69
C PRO A 75 0.31 0.01 -7.28
N GLY A 76 -0.63 -0.88 -7.60
CA GLY A 76 -0.35 -2.17 -8.24
C GLY A 76 0.13 -2.03 -9.69
N ASP A 77 -0.45 -1.10 -10.46
CA ASP A 77 0.05 -0.77 -11.81
C ASP A 77 1.23 0.20 -11.71
N ARG A 78 2.42 -0.39 -11.47
CA ARG A 78 3.65 0.40 -11.33
C ARG A 78 4.04 1.16 -12.59
N GLN A 79 3.66 0.67 -13.77
CA GLN A 79 4.06 1.28 -15.04
C GLN A 79 3.25 2.56 -15.32
N ARG A 80 1.97 2.55 -15.01
CA ARG A 80 1.08 3.68 -15.29
C ARG A 80 0.99 4.66 -14.13
N GLU A 81 1.02 4.15 -12.90
CA GLU A 81 0.70 4.96 -11.71
C GLU A 81 1.89 5.10 -10.75
N GLY A 82 2.88 4.21 -10.83
CA GLY A 82 3.93 4.12 -9.82
C GLY A 82 5.26 4.75 -10.21
N CYS A 83 5.84 4.29 -11.31
CA CYS A 83 7.13 4.75 -11.81
C CYS A 83 6.98 6.00 -12.68
N LEU A 84 7.90 6.93 -12.53
CA LEU A 84 8.10 8.04 -13.47
C LEU A 84 9.10 7.52 -14.53
N ALA A 85 8.57 6.84 -15.56
CA ALA A 85 9.33 6.00 -16.49
C ALA A 85 10.49 6.73 -17.19
N GLU A 86 10.28 8.00 -17.53
CA GLU A 86 11.26 8.87 -18.20
C GLU A 86 12.38 9.37 -17.28
N LEU A 87 12.27 9.13 -15.97
CA LEU A 87 13.17 9.66 -14.97
C LEU A 87 14.13 8.59 -14.45
N THR A 88 15.26 9.07 -13.89
CA THR A 88 16.28 8.23 -13.25
C THR A 88 15.78 7.61 -11.94
N VAL A 89 16.52 6.62 -11.43
CA VAL A 89 16.31 6.04 -10.10
C VAL A 89 16.35 7.13 -9.01
N ARG A 90 17.31 8.05 -9.09
CA ARG A 90 17.44 9.19 -8.16
C ARG A 90 16.18 10.04 -8.15
N GLU A 91 15.72 10.44 -9.32
CA GLU A 91 14.53 11.28 -9.44
C GLU A 91 13.27 10.56 -8.96
N ASN A 92 13.15 9.26 -9.25
CA ASN A 92 12.06 8.45 -8.73
C ASN A 92 12.08 8.32 -7.21
N LEU A 93 13.24 8.06 -6.58
CA LEU A 93 13.38 8.00 -5.13
C LEU A 93 13.07 9.33 -4.44
N LEU A 94 13.43 10.44 -5.08
CA LEU A 94 13.34 11.79 -4.52
C LEU A 94 12.12 12.58 -5.03
N ALA A 95 11.23 11.95 -5.80
CA ALA A 95 10.06 12.60 -6.42
C ALA A 95 9.14 13.32 -5.43
N ASN A 96 9.19 12.98 -4.12
CA ASN A 96 8.48 13.70 -3.09
C ASN A 96 9.45 14.60 -2.31
N PRO A 97 9.49 15.93 -2.57
CA PRO A 97 10.45 16.84 -1.96
C PRO A 97 10.25 17.04 -0.45
N ARG A 98 9.06 16.76 0.09
CA ARG A 98 8.78 16.86 1.53
C ARG A 98 9.29 15.67 2.35
N ALA A 99 9.76 14.63 1.70
CA ALA A 99 10.35 13.51 2.38
C ALA A 99 11.63 13.92 3.12
N GLY A 100 11.75 13.53 4.39
CA GLY A 100 12.87 13.90 5.23
C GLY A 100 12.77 15.30 5.87
N GLY A 101 11.54 15.87 5.97
CA GLY A 101 11.29 17.15 6.67
C GLY A 101 11.80 18.39 5.94
N LEU A 102 12.22 18.27 4.69
CA LEU A 102 12.66 19.41 3.90
C LEU A 102 11.46 20.22 3.39
N PRO A 103 11.50 21.57 3.45
CA PRO A 103 10.51 22.40 2.80
C PRO A 103 10.44 22.10 1.29
N ALA A 104 9.25 22.08 0.72
CA ALA A 104 9.01 21.73 -0.70
C ALA A 104 9.81 22.61 -1.70
N LEU A 105 10.21 23.79 -1.29
CA LEU A 105 10.95 24.77 -2.12
C LEU A 105 12.45 24.83 -1.79
N ARG A 106 12.95 23.97 -0.90
CA ARG A 106 14.39 24.01 -0.60
C ARG A 106 15.18 23.35 -1.72
N TRP A 107 15.95 24.15 -2.42
CA TRP A 107 16.87 23.64 -3.43
C TRP A 107 17.92 22.72 -2.79
N ILE A 108 18.08 21.53 -3.33
CA ILE A 108 19.09 20.55 -2.93
C ILE A 108 20.10 20.49 -4.08
N SER A 109 21.40 20.62 -3.77
CA SER A 109 22.41 20.54 -4.83
C SER A 109 22.43 19.15 -5.46
N PRO A 110 22.71 19.03 -6.77
CA PRO A 110 22.78 17.72 -7.46
C PRO A 110 23.75 16.74 -6.79
N ARG A 111 24.84 17.24 -6.22
CA ARG A 111 25.79 16.41 -5.46
C ARG A 111 25.16 15.81 -4.21
N ARG A 112 24.35 16.57 -3.49
CA ARG A 112 23.65 16.11 -2.27
C ARG A 112 22.53 15.14 -2.62
N GLU A 113 21.81 15.38 -3.71
CA GLU A 113 20.80 14.45 -4.21
C GLU A 113 21.39 13.08 -4.57
N ARG A 114 22.53 13.07 -5.31
CA ARG A 114 23.21 11.81 -5.66
C ARG A 114 23.69 11.06 -4.43
N ALA A 115 24.25 11.75 -3.45
CA ALA A 115 24.69 11.13 -2.20
C ALA A 115 23.51 10.51 -1.44
N GLU A 116 22.38 11.20 -1.34
CA GLU A 116 21.17 10.68 -0.70
C GLU A 116 20.59 9.51 -1.49
N ALA A 117 20.51 9.59 -2.81
CA ALA A 117 20.04 8.52 -3.66
C ALA A 117 20.92 7.25 -3.53
N ALA A 118 22.24 7.40 -3.49
CA ALA A 118 23.17 6.30 -3.29
C ALA A 118 22.92 5.59 -1.96
N ARG A 119 22.70 6.35 -0.88
CA ARG A 119 22.35 5.81 0.45
C ARG A 119 21.03 5.05 0.43
N LEU A 120 20.01 5.57 -0.26
CA LEU A 120 18.71 4.91 -0.39
C LEU A 120 18.79 3.65 -1.26
N ILE A 121 19.55 3.69 -2.35
CA ILE A 121 19.82 2.54 -3.22
C ILE A 121 20.44 1.38 -2.41
N GLU A 122 21.40 1.69 -1.57
CA GLU A 122 22.02 0.72 -0.66
C GLU A 122 21.01 0.18 0.34
N ARG A 123 20.31 1.07 1.07
CA ARG A 123 19.31 0.72 2.08
C ARG A 123 18.21 -0.19 1.53
N PHE A 124 17.69 0.12 0.34
CA PHE A 124 16.60 -0.64 -0.29
C PHE A 124 17.11 -1.75 -1.21
N SER A 125 18.42 -2.00 -1.22
CA SER A 125 19.07 -3.04 -2.02
C SER A 125 18.70 -2.98 -3.51
N VAL A 126 18.55 -1.79 -4.09
CA VAL A 126 18.24 -1.58 -5.50
C VAL A 126 19.46 -1.95 -6.37
N ARG A 127 19.22 -2.59 -7.50
CA ARG A 127 20.25 -2.98 -8.48
C ARG A 127 19.82 -2.56 -9.89
N PRO A 128 20.76 -2.03 -10.72
CA PRO A 128 22.17 -1.73 -10.40
C PRO A 128 22.30 -0.60 -9.37
N ARG A 129 23.48 -0.47 -8.73
CA ARG A 129 23.79 0.63 -7.79
C ARG A 129 24.15 1.91 -8.54
N ASP A 130 23.29 2.31 -9.45
CA ASP A 130 23.45 3.50 -10.29
C ASP A 130 22.23 4.41 -10.11
N SER A 131 22.43 5.58 -9.51
CA SER A 131 21.36 6.54 -9.28
C SER A 131 20.88 7.24 -10.55
N GLU A 132 21.71 7.26 -11.58
CA GLU A 132 21.41 7.92 -12.86
C GLU A 132 20.84 6.93 -13.90
N ALA A 133 20.78 5.63 -13.59
CA ALA A 133 20.11 4.68 -14.46
C ALA A 133 18.63 5.05 -14.65
N ALA A 134 18.13 4.95 -15.89
CA ALA A 134 16.70 5.15 -16.16
C ALA A 134 15.90 4.05 -15.43
N ILE A 135 14.84 4.40 -14.70
CA ILE A 135 14.06 3.44 -13.91
C ILE A 135 13.45 2.35 -14.81
N ALA A 136 13.10 2.69 -16.04
CA ALA A 136 12.54 1.75 -17.02
C ALA A 136 13.49 0.58 -17.36
N THR A 137 14.80 0.73 -17.17
CA THR A 137 15.80 -0.32 -17.43
C THR A 137 15.95 -1.31 -16.28
N LEU A 138 15.37 -1.03 -15.13
CA LEU A 138 15.44 -1.91 -13.96
C LEU A 138 14.45 -3.08 -14.09
N SER A 139 14.81 -4.22 -13.49
CA SER A 139 13.85 -5.32 -13.32
C SER A 139 12.64 -4.88 -12.47
N GLY A 140 11.49 -5.54 -12.67
CA GLY A 140 10.26 -5.22 -11.94
C GLY A 140 10.44 -5.19 -10.41
N GLY A 141 11.22 -6.12 -9.86
CA GLY A 141 11.50 -6.14 -8.42
C GLY A 141 12.36 -4.97 -7.95
N ASN A 142 13.28 -4.45 -8.79
CA ASN A 142 14.05 -3.26 -8.46
C ASN A 142 13.19 -1.99 -8.58
N GLN A 143 12.34 -1.88 -9.60
CA GLN A 143 11.35 -0.82 -9.71
C GLN A 143 10.44 -0.76 -8.47
N GLN A 144 9.93 -1.91 -8.03
CA GLN A 144 9.09 -2.02 -6.85
C GLN A 144 9.80 -1.54 -5.57
N ARG A 145 11.07 -1.92 -5.39
CA ARG A 145 11.89 -1.44 -4.27
C ARG A 145 12.11 0.07 -4.29
N VAL A 146 12.28 0.66 -5.47
CA VAL A 146 12.36 2.12 -5.63
C VAL A 146 11.04 2.77 -5.23
N MET A 147 9.89 2.24 -5.67
CA MET A 147 8.58 2.78 -5.34
C MET A 147 8.27 2.70 -3.85
N ILE A 148 8.50 1.54 -3.22
CA ILE A 148 8.33 1.37 -1.77
C ILE A 148 9.31 2.29 -1.03
N GLY A 149 10.58 2.30 -1.44
CA GLY A 149 11.63 3.11 -0.84
C GLY A 149 11.35 4.62 -0.89
N ARG A 150 10.72 5.11 -1.97
CA ARG A 150 10.24 6.50 -2.09
C ARG A 150 9.37 6.91 -0.90
N TRP A 151 8.52 6.02 -0.42
CA TRP A 151 7.60 6.27 0.66
C TRP A 151 8.17 5.97 2.04
N LEU A 152 8.95 4.88 2.20
CA LEU A 152 9.53 4.50 3.49
C LEU A 152 10.53 5.53 4.05
N ARG A 153 11.05 6.44 3.22
CA ARG A 153 11.89 7.56 3.67
C ARG A 153 11.11 8.69 4.36
N MET A 154 9.77 8.64 4.37
CA MET A 154 8.92 9.78 4.74
C MET A 154 8.38 9.78 6.17
N GLY A 155 8.63 8.78 6.99
CA GLY A 155 8.04 8.72 8.33
C GLY A 155 6.51 8.66 8.29
N LEU A 156 5.96 7.77 7.48
CA LEU A 156 4.53 7.57 7.32
C LEU A 156 3.91 6.95 8.59
N ARG A 157 2.60 7.10 8.72
CA ARG A 157 1.74 6.41 9.69
C ARG A 157 1.08 5.18 9.08
N LEU A 158 0.66 5.29 7.82
CA LEU A 158 0.02 4.23 7.06
C LEU A 158 0.58 4.17 5.64
N LEU A 159 0.95 2.98 5.22
CA LEU A 159 1.30 2.68 3.84
C LEU A 159 0.29 1.69 3.27
N VAL A 160 -0.41 2.10 2.22
CA VAL A 160 -1.27 1.22 1.41
C VAL A 160 -0.42 0.63 0.29
N LEU A 161 -0.43 -0.69 0.16
CA LEU A 161 0.29 -1.43 -0.87
C LEU A 161 -0.71 -2.22 -1.72
N GLU A 162 -0.78 -1.94 -3.01
CA GLU A 162 -1.58 -2.73 -3.96
C GLU A 162 -0.68 -3.74 -4.66
N ASP A 163 -0.97 -5.04 -4.53
CA ASP A 163 -0.28 -6.17 -5.18
C ASP A 163 1.26 -5.98 -5.24
N PRO A 164 1.95 -5.72 -4.10
CA PRO A 164 3.35 -5.25 -4.11
C PRO A 164 4.35 -6.26 -4.65
N THR A 165 4.00 -7.53 -4.75
CA THR A 165 4.91 -8.54 -5.32
C THR A 165 4.42 -9.11 -6.66
N ALA A 166 3.40 -8.50 -7.27
CA ALA A 166 2.92 -8.90 -8.58
C ALA A 166 4.02 -8.78 -9.66
N SER A 167 4.19 -9.84 -10.44
CA SER A 167 5.21 -9.93 -11.49
C SER A 167 6.66 -9.65 -10.99
N VAL A 168 6.96 -10.08 -9.78
CA VAL A 168 8.28 -9.96 -9.15
C VAL A 168 8.86 -11.36 -8.92
N ASP A 169 10.14 -11.55 -9.20
CA ASP A 169 10.83 -12.82 -8.98
C ASP A 169 10.98 -13.17 -7.48
N VAL A 170 11.18 -14.44 -7.16
CA VAL A 170 11.23 -14.96 -5.78
C VAL A 170 12.28 -14.26 -4.91
N GLY A 171 13.46 -13.97 -5.48
CA GLY A 171 14.53 -13.30 -4.76
C GLY A 171 14.16 -11.85 -4.40
N ALA A 172 13.50 -11.15 -5.33
CA ALA A 172 13.03 -9.80 -5.10
C ALA A 172 11.83 -9.76 -4.13
N LYS A 173 10.93 -10.76 -4.14
CA LYS A 173 9.86 -10.91 -3.13
C LYS A 173 10.44 -10.95 -1.73
N ALA A 174 11.42 -11.80 -1.48
CA ALA A 174 12.06 -11.91 -0.16
C ALA A 174 12.74 -10.59 0.28
N ALA A 175 13.28 -9.81 -0.64
CA ALA A 175 13.85 -8.51 -0.32
C ALA A 175 12.76 -7.47 0.03
N ILE A 176 11.62 -7.47 -0.68
CA ILE A 176 10.47 -6.62 -0.37
C ILE A 176 9.92 -6.98 1.02
N HIS A 177 9.72 -8.26 1.32
CA HIS A 177 9.24 -8.71 2.63
C HIS A 177 10.11 -8.17 3.77
N ARG A 178 11.45 -8.29 3.67
CA ARG A 178 12.36 -7.72 4.68
C ARG A 178 12.19 -6.21 4.86
N LEU A 179 12.00 -5.45 3.77
CA LEU A 179 11.76 -4.01 3.86
C LEU A 179 10.45 -3.69 4.60
N LEU A 180 9.42 -4.49 4.37
CA LEU A 180 8.13 -4.34 5.06
C LEU A 180 8.26 -4.71 6.55
N ASP A 181 8.98 -5.79 6.89
CA ASP A 181 9.24 -6.19 8.28
C ASP A 181 10.00 -5.10 9.05
N GLU A 182 11.03 -4.49 8.44
CA GLU A 182 11.75 -3.35 9.03
C GLU A 182 10.83 -2.14 9.25
N ALA A 183 9.95 -1.87 8.30
CA ALA A 183 9.00 -0.77 8.39
C ALA A 183 7.96 -1.01 9.50
N LEU A 184 7.43 -2.24 9.62
CA LEU A 184 6.52 -2.64 10.70
C LEU A 184 7.19 -2.53 12.07
N ALA A 185 8.44 -2.99 12.18
CA ALA A 185 9.23 -2.87 13.43
C ALA A 185 9.47 -1.41 13.85
N SER A 186 9.45 -0.47 12.90
CA SER A 186 9.52 0.98 13.18
C SER A 186 8.18 1.62 13.56
N GLY A 187 7.09 0.83 13.62
CA GLY A 187 5.76 1.28 13.98
C GLY A 187 4.89 1.72 12.79
N LEU A 188 5.34 1.54 11.54
CA LEU A 188 4.50 1.81 10.37
C LEU A 188 3.33 0.80 10.31
N ALA A 189 2.10 1.29 10.13
CA ALA A 189 0.96 0.46 9.80
C ALA A 189 0.94 0.21 8.28
N ILE A 190 0.64 -1.02 7.86
CA ILE A 190 0.56 -1.39 6.44
C ILE A 190 -0.81 -2.00 6.13
N LEU A 191 -1.47 -1.46 5.12
CA LEU A 191 -2.67 -2.03 4.54
C LEU A 191 -2.30 -2.68 3.21
N LEU A 192 -2.22 -4.01 3.21
CA LEU A 192 -1.94 -4.80 2.02
C LEU A 192 -3.25 -5.07 1.28
N VAL A 193 -3.37 -4.55 0.07
CA VAL A 193 -4.53 -4.73 -0.81
C VAL A 193 -4.10 -5.66 -1.94
N SER A 194 -4.57 -6.89 -1.94
CA SER A 194 -4.06 -7.87 -2.91
C SER A 194 -5.13 -8.82 -3.43
N THR A 195 -4.94 -9.26 -4.67
CA THR A 195 -5.66 -10.36 -5.29
C THR A 195 -4.92 -11.70 -5.15
N ASP A 196 -3.67 -11.66 -4.67
CA ASP A 196 -2.81 -12.83 -4.45
C ASP A 196 -2.98 -13.35 -3.01
N PHE A 197 -3.68 -14.47 -2.87
CA PHE A 197 -3.92 -15.10 -1.57
C PHE A 197 -2.66 -15.65 -0.92
N GLU A 198 -1.65 -16.05 -1.73
CA GLU A 198 -0.36 -16.51 -1.20
C GLU A 198 0.41 -15.35 -0.55
N GLU A 199 0.41 -14.18 -1.20
CA GLU A 199 1.01 -12.97 -0.66
C GLU A 199 0.37 -12.56 0.67
N VAL A 200 -0.97 -12.55 0.73
CA VAL A 200 -1.69 -12.19 1.96
C VAL A 200 -1.44 -13.19 3.08
N ALA A 201 -1.50 -14.49 2.79
CA ALA A 201 -1.23 -15.55 3.78
C ALA A 201 0.21 -15.52 4.30
N ALA A 202 1.18 -15.09 3.47
CA ALA A 202 2.59 -15.03 3.84
C ALA A 202 2.95 -13.77 4.66
N LEU A 203 2.29 -12.64 4.41
CA LEU A 203 2.68 -11.34 4.97
C LEU A 203 1.78 -10.87 6.11
N CYS A 204 0.48 -11.18 6.07
CA CYS A 204 -0.48 -10.61 7.00
C CYS A 204 -0.65 -11.46 8.26
N ARG A 205 -0.99 -10.80 9.36
CA ARG A 205 -1.42 -11.49 10.60
C ARG A 205 -2.93 -11.76 10.60
N ARG A 206 -3.68 -10.94 9.89
CA ARG A 206 -5.11 -11.09 9.65
C ARG A 206 -5.49 -10.45 8.31
N ALA A 207 -6.60 -10.86 7.76
CA ALA A 207 -7.11 -10.35 6.50
C ALA A 207 -8.63 -10.27 6.47
N LEU A 208 -9.15 -9.20 5.88
CA LEU A 208 -10.56 -9.05 5.55
C LEU A 208 -10.79 -9.54 4.11
N VAL A 209 -11.70 -10.49 3.95
CA VAL A 209 -12.03 -11.08 2.66
C VAL A 209 -13.24 -10.36 2.06
N PHE A 210 -13.06 -9.81 0.87
CA PHE A 210 -14.07 -9.07 0.14
C PHE A 210 -14.70 -9.92 -0.95
N VAL A 211 -16.04 -9.90 -1.00
CA VAL A 211 -16.84 -10.48 -2.07
C VAL A 211 -17.93 -9.48 -2.47
N ARG A 212 -17.90 -9.04 -3.73
CA ARG A 212 -18.90 -8.10 -4.29
C ARG A 212 -19.13 -6.85 -3.42
N GLY A 213 -18.08 -6.24 -2.98
CA GLY A 213 -18.12 -5.00 -2.18
C GLY A 213 -18.35 -5.18 -0.68
N THR A 214 -18.55 -6.41 -0.22
CA THR A 214 -18.86 -6.70 1.20
C THR A 214 -17.74 -7.50 1.83
N VAL A 215 -17.41 -7.22 3.08
CA VAL A 215 -16.52 -8.07 3.89
C VAL A 215 -17.32 -9.29 4.32
N THR A 216 -16.92 -10.47 3.86
CA THR A 216 -17.60 -11.75 4.15
C THR A 216 -16.94 -12.54 5.27
N ALA A 217 -15.66 -12.30 5.53
CA ALA A 217 -14.90 -12.95 6.60
C ALA A 217 -13.71 -12.10 7.03
N GLU A 218 -13.33 -12.25 8.29
CA GLU A 218 -12.01 -11.88 8.80
C GLU A 218 -11.28 -13.17 9.18
N LEU A 219 -10.08 -13.38 8.62
CA LEU A 219 -9.26 -14.57 8.90
C LEU A 219 -7.97 -14.13 9.61
N SER A 220 -7.56 -14.92 10.61
CA SER A 220 -6.34 -14.68 11.39
C SER A 220 -5.76 -15.98 11.91
N GLY A 221 -4.47 -15.96 12.32
CA GLY A 221 -3.80 -17.12 12.90
C GLY A 221 -3.91 -18.38 12.03
N PRO A 222 -4.28 -19.54 12.59
CA PRO A 222 -4.34 -20.81 11.84
C PRO A 222 -5.34 -20.82 10.68
N SER A 223 -6.34 -19.94 10.68
CA SER A 223 -7.32 -19.83 9.59
C SER A 223 -6.83 -19.03 8.38
N LEU A 224 -5.80 -18.20 8.56
CA LEU A 224 -5.22 -17.36 7.52
C LEU A 224 -4.28 -18.20 6.63
N THR A 225 -4.86 -18.98 5.76
CA THR A 225 -4.18 -19.83 4.79
C THR A 225 -4.74 -19.57 3.39
N VAL A 226 -4.00 -19.94 2.36
CA VAL A 226 -4.49 -19.84 0.95
C VAL A 226 -5.83 -20.54 0.80
N ALA A 227 -5.97 -21.75 1.36
CA ALA A 227 -7.23 -22.52 1.32
C ALA A 227 -8.37 -21.82 2.09
N GLY A 228 -8.08 -21.22 3.25
CA GLY A 228 -9.04 -20.45 4.03
C GLY A 228 -9.52 -19.21 3.27
N LEU A 229 -8.58 -18.43 2.72
CA LEU A 229 -8.88 -17.26 1.90
C LEU A 229 -9.68 -17.60 0.65
N THR A 230 -9.29 -18.66 -0.08
CA THR A 230 -10.00 -19.14 -1.27
C THR A 230 -11.45 -19.54 -0.94
N ARG A 231 -11.64 -20.26 0.16
CA ARG A 231 -12.98 -20.68 0.61
C ARG A 231 -13.82 -19.45 0.96
N ALA A 232 -13.29 -18.50 1.72
CA ALA A 232 -14.01 -17.29 2.10
C ALA A 232 -14.34 -16.39 0.90
N ALA A 233 -13.41 -16.25 -0.06
CA ALA A 233 -13.62 -15.49 -1.29
C ALA A 233 -14.61 -16.14 -2.27
N SER A 234 -14.81 -17.45 -2.16
CA SER A 234 -15.78 -18.22 -2.97
C SER A 234 -17.16 -18.31 -2.31
N ALA A 235 -17.29 -17.91 -1.04
CA ALA A 235 -18.57 -17.92 -0.35
C ALA A 235 -19.50 -16.88 -0.99
N MET A 236 -20.72 -17.31 -1.37
CA MET A 236 -21.74 -16.36 -1.81
C MET A 236 -22.15 -15.51 -0.58
N PRO A 237 -22.09 -14.17 -0.66
CA PRO A 237 -22.68 -13.35 0.40
C PRO A 237 -24.18 -13.69 0.51
N PRO A 238 -24.75 -13.67 1.72
CA PRO A 238 -26.18 -13.83 1.87
C PRO A 238 -26.88 -12.76 1.02
N TYR A 239 -27.89 -13.17 0.26
CA TYR A 239 -28.72 -12.23 -0.50
C TYR A 239 -29.18 -11.14 0.46
N PRO A 240 -29.04 -9.85 0.11
CA PRO A 240 -29.66 -8.80 0.89
C PRO A 240 -31.15 -9.13 0.96
N THR A 241 -31.64 -9.46 2.14
CA THR A 241 -33.08 -9.59 2.37
C THR A 241 -33.63 -8.22 2.02
N ALA A 242 -34.41 -8.14 0.95
CA ALA A 242 -35.14 -6.94 0.60
C ALA A 242 -35.96 -6.56 1.84
N SER A 243 -35.57 -5.47 2.51
CA SER A 243 -36.43 -4.82 3.47
C SER A 243 -37.64 -4.35 2.67
N ASN A 244 -38.73 -5.11 2.81
CA ASN A 244 -40.04 -4.73 2.27
C ASN A 244 -40.42 -3.37 2.85
N PRO A 245 -40.93 -2.43 2.03
CA PRO A 245 -41.31 -1.09 2.44
C PRO A 245 -42.40 -1.06 3.51
#